data_95d1e620c68a12b7d4f55597891f3381
#
_entry.id   95d1e620c68a12b7d4f55597891f3381
#
_cell.length_a   1.000
_cell.length_b   1.000
_cell.length_c   1.000
_cell.angle_alpha   90.00
_cell.angle_beta   90.00
_cell.angle_gamma   90.00
#
_symmetry.space_group_name_H-M   'P 1'
#
loop_
_entity.id
_entity.type
_entity.pdbx_description
1 polymer ?
#
loop_
_entity_poly.entity_id
_entity_poly.type
_entity_poly.pdbx_seq_one_letter_code
_entity_poly.pdbx_strand_id
1 'polypeptide(L)'
;AWRVAALPRLDRGIGLGAPDPVRRTAAAVRAEIDPNDPIWVVNYHPVIYVLADAALPTRYAFPAHLAGPFYRVTGIDSYAEITRILESHPRVLVIDRGWWPNVRRRAAILIEAALEEQYELVATVPEERGPVEIWRLR
;
A
#
# COMPACT_ATOMS: atom_id res chain seq x y z
N ALA A 1 27.40 -0.05 -4.04
CA ALA A 1 26.10 -0.07 -3.38
C ALA A 1 25.64 1.37 -3.11
N TRP A 2 24.54 1.73 -3.68
CA TRP A 2 23.91 3.02 -3.44
C TRP A 2 23.36 3.03 -2.03
N ARG A 3 23.95 3.87 -1.18
CA ARG A 3 23.45 4.04 0.18
C ARG A 3 22.32 5.05 0.18
N VAL A 4 21.28 4.78 0.94
CA VAL A 4 20.11 5.64 1.15
C VAL A 4 20.51 7.10 1.49
N ALA A 5 21.66 7.30 2.13
CA ALA A 5 22.21 8.63 2.46
C ALA A 5 22.52 9.53 1.25
N ALA A 6 22.63 9.00 0.02
CA ALA A 6 22.83 9.79 -1.18
C ALA A 6 21.52 10.42 -1.72
N LEU A 7 20.37 9.87 -1.38
CA LEU A 7 19.06 10.33 -1.84
C LEU A 7 18.74 11.78 -1.43
N PRO A 8 18.99 12.24 -0.20
CA PRO A 8 18.74 13.62 0.19
C PRO A 8 19.55 14.64 -0.61
N ARG A 9 20.74 14.26 -1.07
CA ARG A 9 21.58 15.13 -1.91
C ARG A 9 21.05 15.24 -3.33
N LEU A 10 20.56 14.13 -3.89
CA LEU A 10 19.90 14.10 -5.19
C LEU A 10 18.64 14.95 -5.18
N ASP A 11 17.83 14.83 -4.15
CA ASP A 11 16.62 15.62 -3.99
C ASP A 11 16.93 17.13 -3.91
N ARG A 12 17.99 17.52 -3.23
CA ARG A 12 18.42 18.92 -3.17
C ARG A 12 18.99 19.40 -4.50
N GLY A 13 19.73 18.53 -5.19
CA GLY A 13 20.39 18.86 -6.45
C GLY A 13 19.43 19.10 -7.62
N ILE A 14 18.25 18.51 -7.58
CA ILE A 14 17.21 18.67 -8.63
C ILE A 14 16.11 19.66 -8.24
N GLY A 15 16.28 20.36 -7.11
CA GLY A 15 15.34 21.39 -6.69
C GLY A 15 13.95 20.90 -6.33
N LEU A 16 13.78 19.62 -6.11
CA LEU A 16 12.54 19.05 -5.60
C LEU A 16 12.39 19.46 -4.14
N GLY A 17 11.39 20.24 -3.83
CA GLY A 17 11.06 20.71 -2.47
C GLY A 17 10.71 19.57 -1.51
N ALA A 18 9.46 19.51 -1.03
CA ALA A 18 9.00 18.44 -0.16
C ALA A 18 9.12 17.05 -0.83
N PRO A 19 9.31 15.96 -0.06
CA PRO A 19 9.27 14.60 -0.58
C PRO A 19 8.03 14.37 -1.43
N ASP A 20 8.14 13.60 -2.51
CA ASP A 20 7.00 13.24 -3.33
C ASP A 20 5.97 12.41 -2.53
N PRO A 21 4.71 12.32 -3.01
CA PRO A 21 3.66 11.60 -2.29
C PRO A 21 4.00 10.14 -1.98
N VAL A 22 4.72 9.45 -2.87
CA VAL A 22 5.12 8.05 -2.66
C VAL A 22 6.06 7.93 -1.46
N ARG A 23 7.05 8.82 -1.36
CA ARG A 23 7.97 8.85 -0.22
C ARG A 23 7.28 9.26 1.07
N ARG A 24 6.35 10.21 1.00
CA ARG A 24 5.54 10.59 2.17
C ARG A 24 4.67 9.44 2.65
N THR A 25 4.07 8.71 1.74
CA THR A 25 3.29 7.49 2.05
C THR A 25 4.18 6.44 2.69
N ALA A 26 5.34 6.16 2.14
CA ALA A 26 6.30 5.22 2.74
C ALA A 26 6.73 5.63 4.15
N ALA A 27 7.00 6.92 4.37
CA ALA A 27 7.34 7.43 5.69
C ALA A 27 6.20 7.27 6.70
N ALA A 28 4.96 7.54 6.28
CA ALA A 28 3.78 7.34 7.11
C ALA A 28 3.58 5.85 7.47
N VAL A 29 3.81 4.95 6.53
CA VAL A 29 3.76 3.49 6.79
C VAL A 29 4.85 3.08 7.79
N ARG A 30 6.08 3.53 7.59
CA ARG A 30 7.22 3.22 8.50
C ARG A 30 6.96 3.66 9.93
N ALA A 31 6.24 4.74 10.14
CA ALA A 31 5.89 5.22 11.47
C ALA A 31 4.96 4.26 12.23
N GLU A 32 4.28 3.36 11.53
CA GLU A 32 3.27 2.46 12.09
C GLU A 32 3.71 0.99 12.19
N ILE A 33 4.91 0.66 11.70
CA ILE A 33 5.39 -0.73 11.62
C ILE A 33 6.81 -0.87 12.19
N ASP A 34 7.14 -2.10 12.59
CA ASP A 34 8.53 -2.52 12.79
C ASP A 34 9.13 -2.97 11.45
N PRO A 35 10.47 -2.95 11.30
CA PRO A 35 11.11 -3.45 10.09
C PRO A 35 10.65 -4.87 9.74
N ASN A 36 10.35 -5.09 8.46
CA ASN A 36 9.90 -6.36 7.93
C ASN A 36 8.52 -6.85 8.42
N ASP A 37 7.72 -5.97 9.02
CA ASP A 37 6.31 -6.29 9.28
C ASP A 37 5.55 -6.46 7.96
N PRO A 38 4.59 -7.40 7.87
CA PRO A 38 3.76 -7.53 6.68
C PRO A 38 2.76 -6.38 6.59
N ILE A 39 2.71 -5.77 5.42
CA ILE A 39 1.70 -4.77 5.04
C ILE A 39 1.02 -5.21 3.76
N TRP A 40 -0.11 -4.63 3.43
CA TRP A 40 -0.73 -4.83 2.13
C TRP A 40 -0.96 -3.51 1.40
N VAL A 41 -0.25 -3.32 0.30
CA VAL A 41 -0.48 -2.21 -0.63
C VAL A 41 -1.60 -2.65 -1.58
N VAL A 42 -2.82 -2.21 -1.29
CA VAL A 42 -4.05 -2.71 -1.95
C VAL A 42 -4.12 -2.29 -3.41
N ASN A 43 -3.90 -1.01 -3.69
CA ASN A 43 -4.06 -0.43 -5.03
C ASN A 43 -3.15 0.79 -5.28
N TYR A 44 -2.00 0.82 -4.62
CA TYR A 44 -1.01 1.88 -4.76
C TYR A 44 0.31 1.32 -5.31
N HIS A 45 1.36 2.12 -5.34
CA HIS A 45 2.67 1.73 -5.88
C HIS A 45 3.34 0.65 -5.03
N PRO A 46 3.71 -0.51 -5.60
CA PRO A 46 4.35 -1.60 -4.84
C PRO A 46 5.75 -1.25 -4.32
N VAL A 47 6.38 -0.19 -4.83
CA VAL A 47 7.66 0.31 -4.29
C VAL A 47 7.57 0.66 -2.80
N ILE A 48 6.38 0.89 -2.27
CA ILE A 48 6.15 1.12 -0.84
C ILE A 48 6.72 0.00 0.02
N TYR A 49 6.64 -1.26 -0.41
CA TYR A 49 7.24 -2.38 0.33
C TYR A 49 8.74 -2.19 0.58
N VAL A 50 9.46 -1.72 -0.44
CA VAL A 50 10.90 -1.45 -0.36
C VAL A 50 11.19 -0.20 0.47
N LEU A 51 10.50 0.89 0.17
CA LEU A 51 10.74 2.18 0.84
C LEU A 51 10.34 2.16 2.32
N ALA A 52 9.36 1.36 2.70
CA ALA A 52 8.91 1.21 4.08
C ALA A 52 9.63 0.09 4.84
N ASP A 53 10.51 -0.67 4.19
CA ASP A 53 11.16 -1.85 4.76
C ASP A 53 10.14 -2.86 5.32
N ALA A 54 9.13 -3.14 4.51
CA ALA A 54 7.99 -3.97 4.87
C ALA A 54 7.99 -5.30 4.10
N ALA A 55 7.41 -6.33 4.70
CA ALA A 55 7.22 -7.62 4.04
C ALA A 55 5.93 -7.63 3.20
N LEU A 56 5.95 -8.39 2.10
CA LEU A 56 4.75 -8.66 1.32
C LEU A 56 3.89 -9.72 2.03
N PRO A 57 2.56 -9.55 2.03
CA PRO A 57 1.64 -10.54 2.56
C PRO A 57 1.33 -11.65 1.54
N THR A 58 1.78 -11.46 0.31
CA THR A 58 1.52 -12.31 -0.84
C THR A 58 2.69 -12.27 -1.81
N ARG A 59 2.83 -13.27 -2.65
CA ARG A 59 3.79 -13.26 -3.77
C ARG A 59 3.32 -12.39 -4.96
N TYR A 60 2.11 -11.88 -4.93
CA TYR A 60 1.52 -11.04 -5.98
C TYR A 60 1.65 -9.56 -5.60
N ALA A 61 2.84 -8.99 -5.81
CA ALA A 61 3.14 -7.62 -5.40
C ALA A 61 2.37 -6.54 -6.18
N PHE A 62 1.94 -6.85 -7.41
CA PHE A 62 1.22 -5.87 -8.25
C PHE A 62 -0.27 -5.84 -7.91
N PRO A 63 -0.79 -4.72 -7.39
CA PRO A 63 -2.19 -4.59 -6.98
C PRO A 63 -3.21 -4.92 -8.07
N ALA A 64 -2.89 -4.57 -9.31
CA ALA A 64 -3.75 -4.84 -10.46
C ALA A 64 -4.05 -6.33 -10.69
N HIS A 65 -3.18 -7.22 -10.21
CA HIS A 65 -3.34 -8.67 -10.35
C HIS A 65 -4.26 -9.28 -9.29
N LEU A 66 -4.57 -8.56 -8.22
CA LEU A 66 -5.45 -9.05 -7.15
C LEU A 66 -6.78 -8.28 -7.11
N ALA A 67 -6.74 -7.06 -6.63
CA ALA A 67 -7.92 -6.23 -6.48
C ALA A 67 -8.31 -5.46 -7.75
N GLY A 68 -7.37 -5.26 -8.67
CA GLY A 68 -7.53 -4.48 -9.88
C GLY A 68 -8.04 -5.26 -11.09
N PRO A 69 -8.02 -4.62 -12.28
CA PRO A 69 -8.65 -5.16 -13.49
C PRO A 69 -7.93 -6.36 -14.11
N PHE A 70 -6.65 -6.56 -13.82
CA PHE A 70 -5.83 -7.61 -14.43
C PHE A 70 -5.76 -8.90 -13.60
N TYR A 71 -6.76 -9.17 -12.78
CA TYR A 71 -6.78 -10.31 -11.86
C TYR A 71 -6.73 -11.68 -12.55
N ARG A 72 -7.16 -11.77 -13.81
CA ARG A 72 -7.16 -13.03 -14.57
C ARG A 72 -5.78 -13.46 -15.04
N VAL A 73 -4.82 -12.53 -15.09
CA VAL A 73 -3.46 -12.80 -15.58
C VAL A 73 -2.73 -13.83 -14.74
N THR A 74 -3.01 -13.87 -13.45
CA THR A 74 -2.34 -14.79 -12.51
C THR A 74 -2.84 -16.23 -12.59
N GLY A 75 -4.04 -16.46 -13.14
CA GLY A 75 -4.67 -17.78 -13.17
C GLY A 75 -5.12 -18.32 -11.81
N ILE A 76 -5.10 -17.49 -10.77
CA ILE A 76 -5.52 -17.88 -9.40
C ILE A 76 -6.91 -17.35 -9.08
N ASP A 77 -7.51 -17.89 -8.02
CA ASP A 77 -8.70 -17.29 -7.39
C ASP A 77 -8.28 -16.06 -6.59
N SER A 78 -8.41 -14.89 -7.19
CA SER A 78 -7.99 -13.62 -6.57
C SER A 78 -8.79 -13.28 -5.32
N TYR A 79 -10.06 -13.67 -5.23
CA TYR A 79 -10.87 -13.44 -4.02
C TYR A 79 -10.43 -14.33 -2.87
N ALA A 80 -10.08 -15.58 -3.13
CA ALA A 80 -9.50 -16.46 -2.12
C ALA A 80 -8.16 -15.91 -1.62
N GLU A 81 -7.32 -15.38 -2.50
CA GLU A 81 -6.05 -14.77 -2.11
C GLU A 81 -6.24 -13.47 -1.30
N ILE A 82 -7.18 -12.61 -1.70
CA ILE A 82 -7.53 -11.40 -0.93
C ILE A 82 -8.03 -11.79 0.48
N THR A 83 -8.91 -12.77 0.57
CA THR A 83 -9.41 -13.27 1.85
C THR A 83 -8.27 -13.79 2.72
N ARG A 84 -7.37 -14.58 2.15
CA ARG A 84 -6.18 -15.10 2.85
C ARG A 84 -5.28 -13.97 3.37
N ILE A 85 -5.06 -12.94 2.57
CA ILE A 85 -4.28 -11.75 2.98
C ILE A 85 -4.95 -11.07 4.17
N LEU A 86 -6.24 -10.79 4.08
CA LEU A 86 -6.99 -10.14 5.16
C LEU A 86 -7.01 -10.97 6.44
N GLU A 87 -7.18 -12.29 6.33
CA GLU A 87 -7.12 -13.23 7.47
C GLU A 87 -5.72 -13.32 8.11
N SER A 88 -4.66 -13.02 7.36
CA SER A 88 -3.30 -12.94 7.90
C SER A 88 -3.04 -11.68 8.73
N HIS A 89 -3.98 -10.75 8.74
CA HIS A 89 -3.92 -9.49 9.48
C HIS A 89 -2.64 -8.67 9.21
N PRO A 90 -2.41 -8.20 7.97
CA PRO A 90 -1.30 -7.29 7.70
C PRO A 90 -1.32 -6.10 8.66
N ARG A 91 -0.16 -5.68 9.13
CA ARG A 91 -0.05 -4.60 10.12
C ARG A 91 -0.63 -3.29 9.61
N VAL A 92 -0.47 -3.02 8.33
CA VAL A 92 -0.95 -1.81 7.66
C VAL A 92 -1.57 -2.17 6.31
N LEU A 93 -2.66 -1.51 5.96
CA LEU A 93 -3.20 -1.46 4.61
C LEU A 93 -2.98 -0.06 4.01
N VAL A 94 -2.50 -0.01 2.78
CA VAL A 94 -2.32 1.24 2.02
C VAL A 94 -3.35 1.29 0.89
N ILE A 95 -4.20 2.32 0.90
CA ILE A 95 -5.33 2.45 -0.01
C ILE A 95 -5.29 3.80 -0.72
N ASP A 96 -5.24 3.77 -2.04
CA ASP A 96 -5.37 4.96 -2.89
C ASP A 96 -6.85 5.21 -3.21
N ARG A 97 -7.44 6.23 -2.60
CA ARG A 97 -8.83 6.59 -2.83
C ARG A 97 -9.08 7.21 -4.20
N GLY A 98 -8.06 7.83 -4.79
CA GLY A 98 -8.16 8.36 -6.15
C GLY A 98 -8.36 7.29 -7.23
N TRP A 99 -7.82 6.09 -7.00
CA TRP A 99 -7.96 4.93 -7.88
C TRP A 99 -8.92 3.86 -7.34
N TRP A 100 -9.62 4.14 -6.26
CA TRP A 100 -10.56 3.21 -5.65
C TRP A 100 -11.66 2.73 -6.62
N PRO A 101 -12.19 3.56 -7.53
CA PRO A 101 -13.16 3.10 -8.54
C PRO A 101 -12.65 1.99 -9.46
N ASN A 102 -11.35 1.82 -9.60
CA ASN A 102 -10.74 0.76 -10.40
C ASN A 102 -10.59 -0.58 -9.65
N VAL A 103 -10.82 -0.58 -8.35
CA VAL A 103 -10.87 -1.80 -7.54
C VAL A 103 -12.19 -2.52 -7.83
N ARG A 104 -12.12 -3.82 -8.07
CA ARG A 104 -13.32 -4.59 -8.36
C ARG A 104 -14.29 -4.55 -7.19
N ARG A 105 -15.56 -4.40 -7.49
CA ARG A 105 -16.61 -4.20 -6.48
C ARG A 105 -16.59 -5.24 -5.36
N ARG A 106 -16.46 -6.52 -5.69
CA ARG A 106 -16.43 -7.59 -4.69
C ARG A 106 -15.19 -7.50 -3.79
N ALA A 107 -14.04 -7.18 -4.37
CA ALA A 107 -12.81 -6.95 -3.61
C ALA A 107 -12.96 -5.73 -2.69
N ALA A 108 -13.53 -4.64 -3.20
CA ALA A 108 -13.77 -3.43 -2.41
C ALA A 108 -14.68 -3.70 -1.20
N ILE A 109 -15.74 -4.48 -1.37
CA ILE A 109 -16.65 -4.87 -0.27
C ILE A 109 -15.90 -5.64 0.82
N LEU A 110 -15.07 -6.62 0.44
CA LEU A 110 -14.28 -7.40 1.40
C LEU A 110 -13.28 -6.53 2.16
N ILE A 111 -12.62 -5.63 1.46
CA ILE A 111 -11.62 -4.73 2.05
C ILE A 111 -12.27 -3.72 2.98
N GLU A 112 -13.35 -3.06 2.56
CA GLU A 112 -14.06 -2.09 3.41
C GLU A 112 -14.59 -2.74 4.69
N ALA A 113 -15.12 -3.96 4.60
CA ALA A 113 -15.57 -4.69 5.79
C ALA A 113 -14.40 -4.94 6.78
N ALA A 114 -13.24 -5.35 6.27
CA ALA A 114 -12.06 -5.56 7.10
C ALA A 114 -11.57 -4.24 7.73
N LEU A 115 -11.61 -3.13 6.98
CA LEU A 115 -11.23 -1.82 7.51
C LEU A 115 -12.12 -1.41 8.68
N GLU A 116 -13.43 -1.55 8.53
CA GLU A 116 -14.39 -1.20 9.60
C GLU A 116 -14.20 -2.06 10.86
N GLU A 117 -13.99 -3.36 10.68
CA GLU A 117 -13.93 -4.31 11.79
C GLU A 117 -12.58 -4.31 12.52
N GLN A 118 -11.46 -4.14 11.80
CA GLN A 118 -10.15 -4.51 12.32
C GLN A 118 -9.11 -3.40 12.27
N TYR A 119 -9.33 -2.36 11.47
CA TYR A 119 -8.32 -1.32 11.23
C TYR A 119 -8.80 0.05 11.70
N GLU A 120 -7.83 0.96 11.89
CA GLU A 120 -8.08 2.38 12.12
C GLU A 120 -7.27 3.23 11.15
N LEU A 121 -7.86 4.31 10.68
CA LEU A 121 -7.19 5.28 9.82
C LEU A 121 -6.20 6.09 10.65
N VAL A 122 -4.90 5.99 10.35
CA VAL A 122 -3.83 6.67 11.11
C VAL A 122 -3.19 7.81 10.34
N ALA A 123 -3.23 7.79 9.02
CA ALA A 123 -2.67 8.87 8.20
C ALA A 123 -3.33 8.94 6.82
N THR A 124 -3.28 10.13 6.24
CA THR A 124 -3.63 10.37 4.84
C THR A 124 -2.54 11.18 4.17
N VAL A 125 -2.23 10.85 2.93
CA VAL A 125 -1.27 11.60 2.11
C VAL A 125 -2.02 12.15 0.90
N PRO A 126 -2.06 13.47 0.71
CA PRO A 126 -2.73 14.07 -0.43
C PRO A 126 -2.07 13.69 -1.74
N GLU A 127 -2.89 13.34 -2.73
CA GLU A 127 -2.50 13.15 -4.11
C GLU A 127 -3.52 13.82 -5.05
N GLU A 128 -3.14 14.00 -6.31
CA GLU A 128 -3.94 14.77 -7.27
C GLU A 128 -5.37 14.26 -7.45
N ARG A 129 -5.56 12.93 -7.48
CA ARG A 129 -6.88 12.30 -7.72
C ARG A 129 -7.66 12.02 -6.45
N GLY A 130 -7.01 12.04 -5.32
CA GLY A 130 -7.59 11.73 -4.02
C GLY A 130 -6.53 11.26 -3.03
N PRO A 131 -6.83 11.17 -1.74
CA PRO A 131 -5.84 10.84 -0.73
C PRO A 131 -5.43 9.37 -0.80
N VAL A 132 -4.18 9.10 -0.42
CA VAL A 132 -3.71 7.77 -0.05
C VAL A 132 -3.90 7.61 1.45
N GLU A 133 -4.61 6.58 1.85
CA GLU A 133 -4.93 6.28 3.24
C GLU A 133 -4.03 5.20 3.79
N ILE A 134 -3.57 5.39 5.01
CA ILE A 134 -2.80 4.41 5.77
C ILE A 134 -3.66 3.94 6.93
N TRP A 135 -4.02 2.67 6.91
CA TRP A 135 -4.85 2.02 7.90
C TRP A 135 -4.01 1.03 8.70
N ARG A 136 -4.03 1.15 10.02
CA ARG A 136 -3.29 0.28 10.94
C ARG A 136 -4.24 -0.71 11.60
N LEU A 137 -3.78 -1.94 11.78
CA LEU A 137 -4.47 -2.97 12.58
C LEU A 137 -4.63 -2.48 14.03
N ARG A 138 -5.85 -2.59 14.57
CA ARG A 138 -6.17 -2.21 15.95
C ARG A 138 -5.56 -3.16 16.97
#